data_8f718cc72f9b2f5466928b8329d2deca
#
_entry.id   8f718cc72f9b2f5466928b8329d2deca
#
_cell.length_a   1.000
_cell.length_b   1.000
_cell.length_c   1.000
_cell.angle_alpha   90.00
_cell.angle_beta   90.00
_cell.angle_gamma   90.00
#
_symmetry.space_group_name_H-M   'P 1'
#
loop_
_entity.id
_entity.type
_entity.pdbx_description
1 polymer ?
#
loop_
_entity_poly.entity_id
_entity_poly.type
_entity_poly.pdbx_seq_one_letter_code
_entity_poly.pdbx_strand_id
1 'polypeptide(L)'
;MCAALLRHNPPPQRGFFAWFNRQVDRVTQAFGVAVTYTIRRMVVALVLLAGFLYAIWHLFHIIPTSFVPQEDQGYAMAAIIMPQAASLERTQAVAERADAIFAKLPGVATRSMVTGYSLLDSGFKTNAGTFFVTFTDFDERYRDAATAREQNARAILTGFFKEATKSP
;
A
#
# COMPACT_ATOMS: atom_id res chain seq x y z
N MET A 1 -48.99 13.60 -32.59
CA MET A 1 -50.07 12.90 -31.82
C MET A 1 -49.62 12.31 -30.48
N CYS A 2 -48.35 11.99 -30.23
CA CYS A 2 -47.92 11.41 -28.94
C CYS A 2 -47.96 12.39 -27.72
N ALA A 3 -47.89 13.68 -27.92
CA ALA A 3 -47.92 14.65 -26.82
C ALA A 3 -49.28 14.77 -26.09
N ALA A 4 -50.37 14.31 -26.73
CA ALA A 4 -51.72 14.38 -26.14
C ALA A 4 -52.03 13.26 -25.14
N LEU A 5 -51.18 12.20 -25.08
CA LEU A 5 -51.35 11.06 -24.20
C LEU A 5 -50.57 11.19 -22.88
N LEU A 6 -49.67 12.14 -22.76
CA LEU A 6 -48.93 12.41 -21.53
C LEU A 6 -49.78 13.31 -20.62
N ARG A 7 -50.66 12.70 -19.82
CA ARG A 7 -51.29 13.35 -18.70
C ARG A 7 -50.22 13.80 -17.74
N HIS A 8 -50.05 15.11 -17.61
CA HIS A 8 -49.21 15.72 -16.59
C HIS A 8 -49.82 15.39 -15.21
N ASN A 9 -49.33 14.33 -14.58
CA ASN A 9 -49.73 13.96 -13.24
C ASN A 9 -48.90 14.81 -12.27
N PRO A 10 -49.46 15.76 -11.55
CA PRO A 10 -48.65 16.55 -10.61
C PRO A 10 -48.02 15.65 -9.56
N PRO A 11 -46.77 15.90 -9.19
CA PRO A 11 -46.08 15.04 -8.18
C PRO A 11 -46.84 15.07 -6.85
N PRO A 12 -46.84 13.98 -6.08
CA PRO A 12 -47.56 13.89 -4.83
C PRO A 12 -47.10 14.99 -3.85
N GLN A 13 -48.04 15.82 -3.39
CA GLN A 13 -47.77 17.00 -2.58
C GLN A 13 -47.57 16.70 -1.08
N ARG A 14 -47.66 15.44 -0.65
CA ARG A 14 -47.57 15.02 0.76
C ARG A 14 -46.71 13.77 0.94
N GLY A 15 -45.98 13.69 2.06
CA GLY A 15 -45.18 12.54 2.44
C GLY A 15 -43.70 12.64 2.11
N PHE A 16 -42.97 11.57 2.32
CA PHE A 16 -41.52 11.44 2.10
C PHE A 16 -41.10 11.84 0.66
N PHE A 17 -41.88 11.43 -0.35
CA PHE A 17 -41.60 11.73 -1.73
C PHE A 17 -41.72 13.23 -2.06
N ALA A 18 -42.62 13.96 -1.39
CA ALA A 18 -42.74 15.40 -1.57
C ALA A 18 -41.54 16.14 -0.95
N TRP A 19 -41.03 15.68 0.18
CA TRP A 19 -39.81 16.20 0.79
C TRP A 19 -38.61 15.93 -0.11
N PHE A 20 -38.46 14.70 -0.59
CA PHE A 20 -37.37 14.30 -1.48
C PHE A 20 -37.38 15.10 -2.77
N ASN A 21 -38.52 15.20 -3.45
CA ASN A 21 -38.65 16.02 -4.68
C ASN A 21 -38.28 17.47 -4.43
N ARG A 22 -38.68 18.03 -3.30
CA ARG A 22 -38.31 19.40 -2.95
C ARG A 22 -36.80 19.58 -2.73
N GLN A 23 -36.12 18.58 -2.21
CA GLN A 23 -34.67 18.61 -2.09
C GLN A 23 -34.00 18.48 -3.45
N VAL A 24 -34.47 17.59 -4.30
CA VAL A 24 -33.99 17.43 -5.68
C VAL A 24 -34.19 18.75 -6.46
N ASP A 25 -35.37 19.36 -6.38
CA ASP A 25 -35.65 20.64 -7.05
C ASP A 25 -34.72 21.77 -6.55
N ARG A 26 -34.44 21.85 -5.26
CA ARG A 26 -33.48 22.81 -4.69
C ARG A 26 -32.08 22.61 -5.24
N VAL A 27 -31.61 21.36 -5.24
CA VAL A 27 -30.28 21.00 -5.77
C VAL A 27 -30.21 21.33 -7.27
N THR A 28 -31.25 20.97 -8.02
CA THR A 28 -31.32 21.23 -9.47
C THR A 28 -31.31 22.74 -9.76
N GLN A 29 -32.09 23.55 -9.02
CA GLN A 29 -32.08 24.99 -9.16
C GLN A 29 -30.75 25.62 -8.80
N ALA A 30 -30.16 25.21 -7.65
CA ALA A 30 -28.83 25.67 -7.24
C ALA A 30 -27.75 25.32 -8.27
N PHE A 31 -27.80 24.12 -8.81
CA PHE A 31 -26.92 23.69 -9.88
C PHE A 31 -27.10 24.53 -11.15
N GLY A 32 -28.33 24.75 -11.58
CA GLY A 32 -28.64 25.60 -12.75
C GLY A 32 -28.10 27.03 -12.60
N VAL A 33 -28.25 27.63 -11.42
CA VAL A 33 -27.70 28.97 -11.12
C VAL A 33 -26.18 28.95 -11.15
N ALA A 34 -25.55 27.94 -10.49
CA ALA A 34 -24.11 27.82 -10.47
C ALA A 34 -23.50 27.64 -11.87
N VAL A 35 -24.09 26.78 -12.70
CA VAL A 35 -23.67 26.57 -14.09
C VAL A 35 -23.80 27.85 -14.89
N THR A 36 -24.93 28.55 -14.81
CA THR A 36 -25.16 29.81 -15.52
C THR A 36 -24.16 30.88 -15.09
N TYR A 37 -23.86 30.97 -13.79
CA TYR A 37 -22.85 31.90 -13.27
C TYR A 37 -21.45 31.58 -13.80
N THR A 38 -21.08 30.26 -13.77
CA THR A 38 -19.77 29.80 -14.25
C THR A 38 -19.57 30.05 -15.75
N ILE A 39 -20.61 29.81 -16.57
CA ILE A 39 -20.56 30.07 -18.03
C ILE A 39 -20.43 31.56 -18.31
N ARG A 40 -21.13 32.40 -17.58
CA ARG A 40 -21.07 33.86 -17.76
C ARG A 40 -19.74 34.48 -17.29
N ARG A 41 -19.02 33.78 -16.44
CA ARG A 41 -17.74 34.23 -15.89
C ARG A 41 -16.64 33.22 -16.16
N MET A 42 -16.14 33.19 -17.39
CA MET A 42 -15.07 32.29 -17.83
C MET A 42 -13.85 32.32 -16.92
N VAL A 43 -13.50 33.47 -16.34
CA VAL A 43 -12.39 33.60 -15.39
C VAL A 43 -12.65 32.79 -14.14
N VAL A 44 -13.89 32.78 -13.61
CA VAL A 44 -14.24 31.96 -12.42
C VAL A 44 -14.12 30.49 -12.74
N ALA A 45 -14.56 30.06 -13.92
CA ALA A 45 -14.43 28.68 -14.37
C ALA A 45 -12.96 28.24 -14.45
N LEU A 46 -12.08 29.07 -14.98
CA LEU A 46 -10.65 28.82 -15.08
C LEU A 46 -9.97 28.75 -13.71
N VAL A 47 -10.34 29.64 -12.78
CA VAL A 47 -9.81 29.63 -11.40
C VAL A 47 -10.24 28.34 -10.67
N LEU A 48 -11.50 27.92 -10.80
CA LEU A 48 -11.99 26.68 -10.22
C LEU A 48 -11.29 25.47 -10.81
N LEU A 49 -11.09 25.44 -12.12
CA LEU A 49 -10.35 24.37 -12.79
C LEU A 49 -8.90 24.33 -12.32
N ALA A 50 -8.21 25.46 -12.26
CA ALA A 50 -6.84 25.54 -11.78
C ALA A 50 -6.73 25.10 -10.31
N GLY A 51 -7.67 25.52 -9.46
CA GLY A 51 -7.74 25.06 -8.05
C GLY A 51 -7.95 23.56 -7.94
N PHE A 52 -8.80 22.99 -8.77
CA PHE A 52 -9.04 21.54 -8.80
C PHE A 52 -7.80 20.77 -9.27
N LEU A 53 -7.13 21.22 -10.32
CA LEU A 53 -5.89 20.61 -10.79
C LEU A 53 -4.76 20.71 -9.75
N TYR A 54 -4.67 21.85 -9.07
CA TYR A 54 -3.72 22.02 -7.97
C TYR A 54 -4.02 21.07 -6.79
N ALA A 55 -5.29 20.91 -6.43
CA ALA A 55 -5.70 19.98 -5.39
C ALA A 55 -5.35 18.54 -5.74
N ILE A 56 -5.58 18.12 -6.99
CA ILE A 56 -5.19 16.80 -7.48
C ILE A 56 -3.66 16.63 -7.39
N TRP A 57 -2.90 17.59 -7.91
CA TRP A 57 -1.46 17.55 -7.88
C TRP A 57 -0.91 17.45 -6.44
N HIS A 58 -1.45 18.26 -5.54
CA HIS A 58 -1.09 18.24 -4.12
C HIS A 58 -1.43 16.90 -3.46
N LEU A 59 -2.59 16.35 -3.77
CA LEU A 59 -3.03 15.05 -3.24
C LEU A 59 -2.09 13.92 -3.69
N PHE A 60 -1.69 13.91 -4.96
CA PHE A 60 -0.73 12.94 -5.48
C PHE A 60 0.65 13.04 -4.82
N HIS A 61 1.03 14.21 -4.32
CA HIS A 61 2.30 14.39 -3.60
C HIS A 61 2.26 13.92 -2.15
N ILE A 62 1.08 13.94 -1.53
CA ILE A 62 0.89 13.52 -0.13
C ILE A 62 0.63 12.02 -0.04
N ILE A 63 -0.08 11.45 -1.01
CA ILE A 63 -0.40 10.03 -0.99
C ILE A 63 0.87 9.24 -1.30
N PRO A 64 1.32 8.35 -0.40
CA PRO A 64 2.45 7.48 -0.68
C PRO A 64 2.13 6.62 -1.90
N THR A 65 3.02 6.64 -2.89
CA THR A 65 2.87 5.93 -4.17
C THR A 65 3.05 4.41 -4.07
N SER A 66 3.05 3.85 -2.86
CA SER A 66 3.08 2.41 -2.68
C SER A 66 1.70 1.82 -2.91
N PHE A 67 1.55 1.07 -3.98
CA PHE A 67 0.31 0.37 -4.32
C PHE A 67 -0.06 -0.70 -3.28
N VAL A 68 0.94 -1.26 -2.61
CA VAL A 68 0.76 -2.16 -1.47
C VAL A 68 1.54 -1.56 -0.30
N PRO A 69 0.86 -1.15 0.79
CA PRO A 69 1.56 -0.79 2.02
C PRO A 69 2.46 -1.95 2.43
N GLN A 70 3.70 -1.67 2.77
CA GLN A 70 4.58 -2.69 3.36
C GLN A 70 4.08 -2.94 4.78
N GLU A 71 3.16 -3.87 4.91
CA GLU A 71 2.64 -4.30 6.19
C GLU A 71 3.62 -5.27 6.84
N ASP A 72 3.75 -5.17 8.16
CA ASP A 72 4.49 -6.14 8.94
C ASP A 72 3.62 -7.39 9.08
N GLN A 73 3.95 -8.42 8.32
CA GLN A 73 3.21 -9.69 8.31
C GLN A 73 3.70 -10.67 9.38
N GLY A 74 4.62 -10.27 10.25
CA GLY A 74 5.21 -11.14 11.27
C GLY A 74 6.25 -12.12 10.73
N TYR A 75 6.57 -12.05 9.44
CA TYR A 75 7.62 -12.85 8.81
C TYR A 75 8.31 -12.10 7.67
N ALA A 76 9.48 -12.58 7.31
CA ALA A 76 10.19 -12.14 6.10
C ALA A 76 10.76 -13.36 5.36
N MET A 77 10.84 -13.23 4.04
CA MET A 77 11.56 -14.15 3.19
C MET A 77 12.77 -13.45 2.59
N ALA A 78 13.92 -14.08 2.67
CA ALA A 78 15.14 -13.56 2.07
C ALA A 78 15.76 -14.61 1.14
N ALA A 79 16.25 -14.15 0.00
CA ALA A 79 16.93 -15.00 -0.97
C ALA A 79 18.42 -14.62 -1.05
N ILE A 80 19.28 -15.62 -1.03
CA ILE A 80 20.71 -15.51 -1.34
C ILE A 80 20.89 -15.99 -2.76
N ILE A 81 21.55 -15.19 -3.59
CA ILE A 81 21.90 -15.56 -4.96
C ILE A 81 23.40 -15.36 -5.11
N MET A 82 24.10 -16.45 -5.31
CA MET A 82 25.53 -16.47 -5.59
C MET A 82 25.79 -16.40 -7.10
N PRO A 83 26.98 -16.02 -7.52
CA PRO A 83 27.36 -16.08 -8.94
C PRO A 83 27.10 -17.47 -9.53
N GLN A 84 26.82 -17.51 -10.82
CA GLN A 84 26.66 -18.77 -11.55
C GLN A 84 27.93 -19.63 -11.39
N ALA A 85 27.76 -20.93 -11.25
CA ALA A 85 28.81 -21.89 -10.96
C ALA A 85 29.33 -21.92 -9.50
N ALA A 86 28.67 -21.24 -8.55
CA ALA A 86 28.95 -21.47 -7.14
C ALA A 86 28.50 -22.88 -6.73
N SER A 87 29.37 -23.58 -5.99
CA SER A 87 29.02 -24.87 -5.43
C SER A 87 28.00 -24.72 -4.32
N LEU A 88 27.23 -25.78 -4.05
CA LEU A 88 26.28 -25.82 -2.95
C LEU A 88 26.95 -25.55 -1.59
N GLU A 89 28.17 -26.08 -1.38
CA GLU A 89 28.95 -25.87 -0.15
C GLU A 89 29.28 -24.38 0.07
N ARG A 90 29.66 -23.65 -1.00
CA ARG A 90 29.93 -22.23 -0.90
C ARG A 90 28.65 -21.43 -0.61
N THR A 91 27.55 -21.81 -1.22
CA THR A 91 26.25 -21.21 -0.97
C THR A 91 25.81 -21.46 0.47
N GLN A 92 26.02 -22.67 0.97
CA GLN A 92 25.74 -23.04 2.36
C GLN A 92 26.59 -22.20 3.35
N ALA A 93 27.88 -22.05 3.11
CA ALA A 93 28.75 -21.25 3.97
C ALA A 93 28.36 -19.79 4.06
N VAL A 94 27.85 -19.21 2.95
CA VAL A 94 27.30 -17.84 2.94
C VAL A 94 25.97 -17.79 3.67
N ALA A 95 25.12 -18.79 3.48
CA ALA A 95 23.83 -18.88 4.15
C ALA A 95 23.99 -19.03 5.67
N GLU A 96 24.93 -19.83 6.15
CA GLU A 96 25.24 -19.95 7.58
C GLU A 96 25.71 -18.63 8.19
N ARG A 97 26.50 -17.86 7.44
CA ARG A 97 26.86 -16.48 7.88
C ARG A 97 25.66 -15.56 7.96
N ALA A 98 24.76 -15.61 6.99
CA ALA A 98 23.52 -14.83 7.02
C ALA A 98 22.62 -15.26 8.20
N ASP A 99 22.51 -16.56 8.48
CA ASP A 99 21.76 -17.06 9.64
C ASP A 99 22.34 -16.54 10.95
N ALA A 100 23.67 -16.53 11.07
CA ALA A 100 24.35 -15.98 12.25
C ALA A 100 24.08 -14.47 12.46
N ILE A 101 23.84 -13.72 11.39
CA ILE A 101 23.43 -12.30 11.48
C ILE A 101 21.98 -12.22 11.97
N PHE A 102 21.06 -12.98 11.36
CA PHE A 102 19.66 -13.00 11.81
C PHE A 102 19.52 -13.44 13.27
N ALA A 103 20.37 -14.36 13.74
CA ALA A 103 20.39 -14.83 15.12
C ALA A 103 20.65 -13.71 16.16
N LYS A 104 21.34 -12.67 15.77
CA LYS A 104 21.71 -11.54 16.64
C LYS A 104 20.69 -10.41 16.61
N LEU A 105 19.74 -10.41 15.68
CA LEU A 105 18.78 -9.34 15.53
C LEU A 105 17.64 -9.49 16.54
N PRO A 106 17.28 -8.43 17.25
CA PRO A 106 16.14 -8.45 18.15
C PRO A 106 14.83 -8.60 17.35
N GLY A 107 13.89 -9.32 17.91
CA GLY A 107 12.57 -9.53 17.29
C GLY A 107 12.50 -10.69 16.28
N VAL A 108 13.57 -11.49 16.12
CA VAL A 108 13.59 -12.72 15.33
C VAL A 108 13.28 -13.91 16.25
N ALA A 109 12.17 -14.63 15.98
CA ALA A 109 11.77 -15.80 16.77
C ALA A 109 12.31 -17.10 16.18
N THR A 110 12.02 -17.35 14.91
CA THR A 110 12.39 -18.61 14.25
C THR A 110 13.05 -18.33 12.91
N ARG A 111 14.00 -19.16 12.55
CA ARG A 111 14.70 -19.10 11.28
C ARG A 111 14.74 -20.48 10.66
N SER A 112 14.42 -20.55 9.38
CA SER A 112 14.56 -21.76 8.57
C SER A 112 15.29 -21.39 7.29
N MET A 113 16.28 -22.22 6.94
CA MET A 113 17.13 -22.00 5.78
C MET A 113 17.07 -23.22 4.87
N VAL A 114 16.87 -22.98 3.59
CA VAL A 114 16.91 -24.01 2.55
C VAL A 114 17.96 -23.60 1.52
N THR A 115 19.09 -24.29 1.51
CA THR A 115 20.14 -24.12 0.49
C THR A 115 19.88 -25.02 -0.71
N GLY A 116 20.25 -24.55 -1.90
CA GLY A 116 20.02 -25.31 -3.14
C GLY A 116 18.62 -25.10 -3.74
N TYR A 117 17.81 -24.21 -3.17
CA TYR A 117 16.49 -23.86 -3.70
C TYR A 117 16.33 -22.35 -3.81
N SER A 118 15.91 -21.88 -5.00
CA SER A 118 15.56 -20.50 -5.27
C SER A 118 14.04 -20.33 -5.24
N LEU A 119 13.53 -19.57 -4.27
CA LEU A 119 12.12 -19.21 -4.23
C LEU A 119 11.73 -18.28 -5.39
N LEU A 120 12.65 -17.42 -5.83
CA LEU A 120 12.40 -16.47 -6.90
C LEU A 120 12.18 -17.14 -8.26
N ASP A 121 12.94 -18.20 -8.53
CA ASP A 121 12.85 -18.98 -9.78
C ASP A 121 12.00 -20.24 -9.61
N SER A 122 11.53 -20.52 -8.40
CA SER A 122 10.76 -21.74 -8.06
C SER A 122 11.46 -23.03 -8.49
N GLY A 123 12.78 -23.08 -8.31
CA GLY A 123 13.58 -24.21 -8.79
C GLY A 123 14.83 -24.50 -7.98
N PHE A 124 15.40 -25.70 -8.19
CA PHE A 124 16.64 -26.12 -7.55
C PHE A 124 17.84 -25.49 -8.26
N LYS A 125 18.67 -24.78 -7.50
CA LYS A 125 19.89 -24.12 -7.99
C LYS A 125 20.97 -24.18 -6.91
N THR A 126 22.13 -24.72 -7.22
CA THR A 126 23.25 -24.85 -6.27
C THR A 126 23.78 -23.51 -5.77
N ASN A 127 23.58 -22.45 -6.55
CA ASN A 127 24.00 -21.09 -6.23
C ASN A 127 22.92 -20.24 -5.54
N ALA A 128 21.84 -20.85 -5.05
CA ALA A 128 20.75 -20.14 -4.40
C ALA A 128 20.39 -20.73 -3.05
N GLY A 129 19.92 -19.89 -2.15
CA GLY A 129 19.37 -20.26 -0.86
C GLY A 129 18.19 -19.36 -0.49
N THR A 130 17.24 -19.92 0.23
CA THR A 130 16.05 -19.20 0.68
C THR A 130 15.97 -19.25 2.20
N PHE A 131 15.67 -18.11 2.82
CA PHE A 131 15.42 -17.99 4.24
C PHE A 131 13.94 -17.69 4.48
N PHE A 132 13.41 -18.34 5.51
CA PHE A 132 12.14 -18.00 6.11
C PHE A 132 12.41 -17.54 7.55
N VAL A 133 12.17 -16.29 7.82
CA VAL A 133 12.42 -15.68 9.13
C VAL A 133 11.08 -15.29 9.71
N THR A 134 10.72 -15.87 10.85
CA THR A 134 9.52 -15.50 11.59
C THR A 134 9.92 -14.57 12.73
N PHE A 135 9.16 -13.50 12.90
CA PHE A 135 9.39 -12.53 13.96
C PHE A 135 8.61 -12.93 15.22
N THR A 136 8.99 -12.39 16.35
CA THR A 136 8.22 -12.53 17.60
C THR A 136 6.82 -11.94 17.45
N ASP A 137 5.91 -12.32 18.32
CA ASP A 137 4.51 -11.89 18.27
C ASP A 137 4.38 -10.38 18.27
N PHE A 138 3.32 -9.89 17.62
CA PHE A 138 3.03 -8.46 17.53
C PHE A 138 2.94 -7.80 18.90
N ASP A 139 2.31 -8.46 19.87
CA ASP A 139 2.14 -7.96 21.24
C ASP A 139 3.47 -7.68 21.94
N GLU A 140 4.51 -8.47 21.65
CA GLU A 140 5.85 -8.24 22.18
C GLU A 140 6.59 -7.15 21.42
N ARG A 141 6.54 -7.16 20.08
CA ARG A 141 7.26 -6.21 19.23
C ARG A 141 6.67 -4.80 19.26
N TYR A 142 5.38 -4.66 19.50
CA TYR A 142 4.68 -3.38 19.57
C TYR A 142 4.23 -2.99 20.98
N ARG A 143 4.79 -3.64 22.01
CA ARG A 143 4.48 -3.37 23.41
C ARG A 143 4.74 -1.92 23.80
N ASP A 144 5.86 -1.35 23.35
CA ASP A 144 6.29 0.02 23.61
C ASP A 144 6.72 0.70 22.32
N ALA A 145 6.58 2.04 22.26
CA ALA A 145 6.98 2.80 21.07
C ALA A 145 8.49 2.69 20.73
N ALA A 146 9.33 2.42 21.70
CA ALA A 146 10.76 2.17 21.50
C ALA A 146 10.99 0.80 20.86
N THR A 147 10.39 -0.24 21.43
CA THR A 147 10.46 -1.62 20.92
C THR A 147 9.88 -1.72 19.51
N ALA A 148 8.76 -1.05 19.25
CA ALA A 148 8.15 -1.01 17.92
C ALA A 148 9.06 -0.36 16.87
N ARG A 149 9.87 0.64 17.24
CA ARG A 149 10.83 1.27 16.32
C ARG A 149 12.00 0.35 15.97
N GLU A 150 12.44 -0.47 16.91
CA GLU A 150 13.60 -1.36 16.77
C GLU A 150 13.25 -2.71 16.18
N GLN A 151 12.05 -3.22 16.46
CA GLN A 151 11.64 -4.59 16.13
C GLN A 151 10.51 -4.68 15.08
N ASN A 152 10.13 -3.59 14.43
CA ASN A 152 9.28 -3.69 13.26
C ASN A 152 10.03 -4.39 12.11
N ALA A 153 9.31 -5.03 11.20
CA ALA A 153 9.88 -5.77 10.08
C ALA A 153 10.92 -4.96 9.29
N ARG A 154 10.65 -3.68 9.07
CA ARG A 154 11.56 -2.78 8.33
C ARG A 154 12.88 -2.56 9.11
N ALA A 155 12.82 -2.36 10.42
CA ALA A 155 14.00 -2.15 11.27
C ALA A 155 14.87 -3.41 11.30
N ILE A 156 14.26 -4.59 11.47
CA ILE A 156 14.94 -5.89 11.44
C ILE A 156 15.66 -6.10 10.11
N LEU A 157 14.96 -5.89 8.97
CA LEU A 157 15.55 -6.03 7.65
C LEU A 157 16.67 -5.02 7.39
N THR A 158 16.49 -3.76 7.81
CA THR A 158 17.53 -2.74 7.69
C THR A 158 18.74 -3.09 8.53
N GLY A 159 18.53 -3.60 9.75
CA GLY A 159 19.58 -4.12 10.63
C GLY A 159 20.36 -5.26 9.98
N PHE A 160 19.66 -6.20 9.38
CA PHE A 160 20.27 -7.30 8.64
C PHE A 160 21.19 -6.80 7.53
N PHE A 161 20.69 -5.94 6.63
CA PHE A 161 21.49 -5.41 5.52
C PHE A 161 22.71 -4.61 6.00
N LYS A 162 22.56 -3.85 7.08
CA LYS A 162 23.65 -3.09 7.70
C LYS A 162 24.77 -4.00 8.24
N GLU A 163 24.42 -5.10 8.88
CA GLU A 163 25.41 -6.06 9.38
C GLU A 163 25.98 -6.92 8.24
N ALA A 164 25.16 -7.34 7.28
CA ALA A 164 25.62 -8.11 6.10
C ALA A 164 26.63 -7.32 5.25
N THR A 165 26.47 -5.99 5.16
CA THR A 165 27.41 -5.12 4.41
C THR A 165 28.76 -4.95 5.12
N LYS A 166 28.82 -5.17 6.44
CA LYS A 166 30.07 -5.09 7.22
C LYS A 166 30.85 -6.42 7.22
N SER A 167 30.17 -7.52 6.91
CA SER A 167 30.80 -8.83 6.86
C SER A 167 31.36 -9.05 5.44
N PRO A 168 32.66 -9.25 5.26
CA PRO A 168 33.29 -9.50 3.98
C PRO A 168 32.90 -10.87 3.37
#